data_7f92552b98c18e1e25459fbac0c6e962
#
_entry.id   7f92552b98c18e1e25459fbac0c6e962
#
_cell.length_a   1.000
_cell.length_b   1.000
_cell.length_c   1.000
_cell.angle_alpha   90.00
_cell.angle_beta   90.00
_cell.angle_gamma   90.00
#
_symmetry.space_group_name_H-M   'P 1'
#
loop_
_entity.id
_entity.type
_entity.pdbx_description
1 polymer ?
#
loop_
_entity_poly.entity_id
_entity_poly.type
_entity_poly.pdbx_seq_one_letter_code
_entity_poly.pdbx_strand_id
1 'polypeptide(L)'
;MTSSAIRQYPIEPIATHSPINKALAEALLESVAQYRTQLQGRRIWLACSGGRDSLALAALCLQLYRQGKLPFLPQLLHVDHGWQADSRYWAAHVAKWAQVQQLHCQVLQVKVQGTDEQAARQARYKAMRAHINQEDVLLLAHHADDQAETVLMRLIQGAGVNGLSGMQSWRVQEQGVQRNILWRPWLSVRRTAITAYAEQLKLPYIDDPTNDSGDNVRSGLRHEVLPLLSAYNTNVIENIARSAQLLTDAQASLSAQAEQDLQQTAISALECSSAQRVLDIDELHTLPIYRQRQLLHYWLTQDEPLPPSKQLVDDVLTLTQRDDHDHQTQLDWQGRTQQYSIRRYRQQLYRLGHTWLAWLTEPTIEQTHTLSESICSSISLRTGQRHRWQVEFAADAVSQLFSHLQLLLAYQDGSADLKSFISNKNNAKDKIALRITTLGRQQRVQTALTTRPQSGKKLYQTLGIPVWLRDSLVVVSVINSNISINSDIDTDDGLPLLLLSPFESWALGVKKPDADKVGQQLAFVIKNTLHIYD
;
A
#
# COMPACT_ATOMS: atom_id res chain seq x y z
N MET A 1 -38.48 5.75 30.31
CA MET A 1 -38.39 7.04 29.57
C MET A 1 -38.22 6.69 28.09
N THR A 2 -39.17 7.04 27.27
CA THR A 2 -39.05 6.84 25.81
C THR A 2 -38.20 7.99 25.26
N SER A 3 -37.07 7.68 24.66
CA SER A 3 -36.25 8.71 23.97
C SER A 3 -37.11 9.38 22.88
N SER A 4 -37.21 10.71 22.93
CA SER A 4 -37.95 11.50 21.94
C SER A 4 -37.38 11.39 20.53
N ALA A 5 -36.18 10.82 20.39
CA ALA A 5 -35.47 10.63 19.13
C ALA A 5 -35.94 9.42 18.31
N ILE A 6 -36.72 8.49 18.88
CA ILE A 6 -37.22 7.33 18.16
C ILE A 6 -38.58 7.63 17.57
N ARG A 7 -38.75 7.42 16.27
CA ARG A 7 -40.06 7.47 15.62
C ARG A 7 -41.01 6.45 16.27
N GLN A 8 -42.15 6.89 16.72
CA GLN A 8 -43.11 6.08 17.46
C GLN A 8 -43.90 5.12 16.55
N TYR A 9 -43.18 4.41 15.69
CA TYR A 9 -43.75 3.30 14.94
C TYR A 9 -43.50 1.99 15.71
N PRO A 10 -44.45 1.03 15.71
CA PRO A 10 -44.26 -0.26 16.34
C PRO A 10 -43.19 -1.06 15.62
N ILE A 11 -42.44 -1.85 16.36
CA ILE A 11 -41.48 -2.81 15.77
C ILE A 11 -42.27 -4.04 15.35
N GLU A 12 -42.62 -4.11 14.06
CA GLU A 12 -43.36 -5.21 13.46
C GLU A 12 -42.55 -5.89 12.35
N PRO A 13 -42.80 -7.19 12.07
CA PRO A 13 -42.18 -7.86 10.93
C PRO A 13 -42.57 -7.20 9.61
N ILE A 14 -41.61 -6.91 8.75
CA ILE A 14 -41.87 -6.41 7.40
C ILE A 14 -42.48 -7.55 6.60
N ALA A 15 -43.70 -7.36 6.09
CA ALA A 15 -44.38 -8.36 5.27
C ALA A 15 -43.66 -8.55 3.92
N THR A 16 -43.62 -9.80 3.44
CA THR A 16 -42.93 -10.16 2.18
C THR A 16 -43.46 -9.37 0.96
N HIS A 17 -44.74 -9.00 0.99
CA HIS A 17 -45.41 -8.27 -0.08
C HIS A 17 -45.56 -6.77 0.18
N SER A 18 -44.85 -6.25 1.20
CA SER A 18 -44.84 -4.79 1.43
C SER A 18 -44.26 -4.09 0.20
N PRO A 19 -44.77 -2.87 -0.12
CA PRO A 19 -44.31 -2.14 -1.29
C PRO A 19 -42.81 -1.90 -1.28
N ILE A 20 -42.15 -2.09 -2.42
CA ILE A 20 -40.74 -1.81 -2.64
C ILE A 20 -40.60 -0.53 -3.43
N ASN A 21 -39.76 0.37 -2.99
CA ASN A 21 -39.41 1.53 -3.79
C ASN A 21 -38.55 1.10 -4.99
N LYS A 22 -39.05 1.32 -6.20
CA LYS A 22 -38.44 0.87 -7.46
C LYS A 22 -37.02 1.45 -7.64
N ALA A 23 -36.85 2.75 -7.44
CA ALA A 23 -35.55 3.41 -7.65
C ALA A 23 -34.46 2.90 -6.66
N LEU A 24 -34.85 2.68 -5.38
CA LEU A 24 -33.94 2.11 -4.38
C LEU A 24 -33.53 0.67 -4.72
N ALA A 25 -34.51 -0.12 -5.20
CA ALA A 25 -34.27 -1.52 -5.58
C ALA A 25 -33.39 -1.61 -6.83
N GLU A 26 -33.66 -0.82 -7.85
CA GLU A 26 -32.86 -0.78 -9.08
C GLU A 26 -31.43 -0.39 -8.78
N ALA A 27 -31.18 0.70 -8.02
CA ALA A 27 -29.82 1.12 -7.66
C ALA A 27 -29.04 0.05 -6.89
N LEU A 28 -29.70 -0.67 -5.95
CA LEU A 28 -29.05 -1.77 -5.23
C LEU A 28 -28.75 -2.96 -6.15
N LEU A 29 -29.71 -3.39 -6.98
CA LEU A 29 -29.55 -4.54 -7.87
C LEU A 29 -28.55 -4.28 -8.99
N GLU A 30 -28.52 -3.08 -9.57
CA GLU A 30 -27.49 -2.66 -10.53
C GLU A 30 -26.11 -2.70 -9.91
N SER A 31 -25.97 -2.17 -8.68
CA SER A 31 -24.71 -2.22 -7.96
C SER A 31 -24.27 -3.66 -7.61
N VAL A 32 -25.22 -4.55 -7.29
CA VAL A 32 -24.94 -6.00 -7.11
C VAL A 32 -24.47 -6.63 -8.41
N ALA A 33 -25.08 -6.29 -9.54
CA ALA A 33 -24.69 -6.80 -10.86
C ALA A 33 -23.28 -6.30 -11.23
N GLN A 34 -22.98 -5.03 -11.00
CA GLN A 34 -21.68 -4.41 -11.25
C GLN A 34 -20.55 -5.08 -10.45
N TYR A 35 -20.78 -5.37 -9.16
CA TYR A 35 -19.77 -5.94 -8.26
C TYR A 35 -19.98 -7.44 -7.99
N ARG A 36 -20.64 -8.15 -8.90
CA ARG A 36 -21.02 -9.55 -8.71
C ARG A 36 -19.84 -10.45 -8.35
N THR A 37 -18.75 -10.33 -9.09
CA THR A 37 -17.52 -11.13 -8.87
C THR A 37 -16.87 -10.80 -7.53
N GLN A 38 -16.85 -9.51 -7.18
CA GLN A 38 -16.26 -9.04 -5.92
C GLN A 38 -17.12 -9.40 -4.69
N LEU A 39 -18.43 -9.57 -4.85
CA LEU A 39 -19.34 -9.95 -3.78
C LEU A 39 -19.40 -11.46 -3.54
N GLN A 40 -19.04 -12.26 -4.54
CA GLN A 40 -19.19 -13.72 -4.50
C GLN A 40 -18.37 -14.34 -3.37
N GLY A 41 -19.02 -15.16 -2.53
CA GLY A 41 -18.38 -15.87 -1.43
C GLY A 41 -18.00 -15.00 -0.22
N ARG A 42 -18.30 -13.69 -0.24
CA ARG A 42 -17.98 -12.77 0.84
C ARG A 42 -19.14 -12.59 1.80
N ARG A 43 -18.83 -12.41 3.07
CA ARG A 43 -19.80 -12.01 4.08
C ARG A 43 -20.08 -10.51 3.94
N ILE A 44 -21.36 -10.14 3.99
CA ILE A 44 -21.79 -8.74 3.88
C ILE A 44 -22.28 -8.28 5.26
N TRP A 45 -21.62 -7.26 5.79
CA TRP A 45 -22.02 -6.55 7.00
C TRP A 45 -22.64 -5.21 6.63
N LEU A 46 -23.84 -4.92 7.13
CA LEU A 46 -24.46 -3.62 6.98
C LEU A 46 -24.22 -2.78 8.23
N ALA A 47 -23.55 -1.65 8.07
CA ALA A 47 -23.37 -0.67 9.15
C ALA A 47 -24.72 -0.03 9.48
N CYS A 48 -25.35 -0.50 10.55
CA CYS A 48 -26.67 -0.08 10.97
C CYS A 48 -26.58 0.89 12.15
N SER A 49 -26.67 2.20 11.89
CA SER A 49 -26.70 3.20 12.96
C SER A 49 -28.04 3.25 13.70
N GLY A 50 -29.08 2.64 13.17
CA GLY A 50 -30.46 2.80 13.64
C GLY A 50 -31.16 3.99 13.03
N GLY A 51 -30.44 4.86 12.33
CA GLY A 51 -31.04 5.97 11.59
C GLY A 51 -31.79 5.50 10.33
N ARG A 52 -32.62 6.38 9.80
CA ARG A 52 -33.53 6.14 8.69
C ARG A 52 -32.89 5.44 7.51
N ASP A 53 -31.74 5.94 7.03
CA ASP A 53 -31.12 5.46 5.80
C ASP A 53 -30.58 4.04 5.95
N SER A 54 -29.97 3.72 7.10
CA SER A 54 -29.45 2.39 7.41
C SER A 54 -30.55 1.35 7.62
N LEU A 55 -31.65 1.72 8.31
CA LEU A 55 -32.79 0.82 8.48
C LEU A 55 -33.55 0.59 7.16
N ALA A 56 -33.69 1.63 6.33
CA ALA A 56 -34.29 1.51 5.00
C ALA A 56 -33.50 0.55 4.10
N LEU A 57 -32.16 0.63 4.11
CA LEU A 57 -31.31 -0.29 3.35
C LEU A 57 -31.42 -1.74 3.87
N ALA A 58 -31.44 -1.92 5.18
CA ALA A 58 -31.63 -3.24 5.79
C ALA A 58 -32.99 -3.85 5.42
N ALA A 59 -34.06 -3.04 5.49
CA ALA A 59 -35.41 -3.43 5.12
C ALA A 59 -35.51 -3.85 3.63
N LEU A 60 -34.89 -3.06 2.74
CA LEU A 60 -34.87 -3.37 1.31
C LEU A 60 -34.10 -4.65 1.01
N CYS A 61 -32.93 -4.83 1.62
CA CYS A 61 -32.15 -6.06 1.46
C CYS A 61 -32.96 -7.29 1.89
N LEU A 62 -33.68 -7.19 3.03
CA LEU A 62 -34.53 -8.27 3.53
C LEU A 62 -35.67 -8.60 2.55
N GLN A 63 -36.37 -7.59 2.04
CA GLN A 63 -37.48 -7.78 1.08
C GLN A 63 -36.98 -8.41 -0.22
N LEU A 64 -35.89 -7.91 -0.80
CA LEU A 64 -35.31 -8.44 -2.03
C LEU A 64 -34.77 -9.86 -1.85
N TYR A 65 -34.18 -10.16 -0.70
CA TYR A 65 -33.73 -11.50 -0.35
C TYR A 65 -34.91 -12.49 -0.27
N ARG A 66 -35.99 -12.11 0.44
CA ARG A 66 -37.22 -12.93 0.55
C ARG A 66 -37.90 -13.16 -0.81
N GLN A 67 -37.72 -12.22 -1.76
CA GLN A 67 -38.21 -12.37 -3.14
C GLN A 67 -37.25 -13.14 -4.05
N GLY A 68 -36.10 -13.64 -3.55
CA GLY A 68 -35.10 -14.32 -4.35
C GLY A 68 -34.31 -13.44 -5.33
N LYS A 69 -34.44 -12.10 -5.21
CA LYS A 69 -33.76 -11.13 -6.08
C LYS A 69 -32.37 -10.75 -5.61
N LEU A 70 -32.09 -10.87 -4.30
CA LEU A 70 -30.79 -10.62 -3.70
C LEU A 70 -30.16 -11.95 -3.28
N PRO A 71 -28.93 -12.28 -3.69
CA PRO A 71 -28.30 -13.59 -3.42
C PRO A 71 -27.76 -13.74 -2.00
N PHE A 72 -27.81 -12.72 -1.17
CA PHE A 72 -27.31 -12.70 0.21
C PHE A 72 -28.25 -11.91 1.13
N LEU A 73 -28.17 -12.20 2.41
CA LEU A 73 -28.79 -11.40 3.47
C LEU A 73 -27.69 -10.78 4.32
N PRO A 74 -27.56 -9.45 4.38
CA PRO A 74 -26.50 -8.81 5.16
C PRO A 74 -26.73 -9.02 6.66
N GLN A 75 -25.63 -9.19 7.41
CA GLN A 75 -25.63 -9.12 8.86
C GLN A 75 -25.54 -7.67 9.31
N LEU A 76 -26.29 -7.30 10.34
CA LEU A 76 -26.27 -5.94 10.86
C LEU A 76 -25.12 -5.75 11.84
N LEU A 77 -24.43 -4.62 11.72
CA LEU A 77 -23.36 -4.22 12.62
C LEU A 77 -23.68 -2.84 13.21
N HIS A 78 -24.04 -2.81 14.48
CA HIS A 78 -24.29 -1.57 15.22
C HIS A 78 -23.12 -1.24 16.13
N VAL A 79 -22.78 0.05 16.25
CA VAL A 79 -21.73 0.52 17.17
C VAL A 79 -22.34 1.47 18.20
N ASP A 80 -22.37 1.01 19.45
CA ASP A 80 -22.71 1.83 20.62
C ASP A 80 -21.43 2.57 21.05
N HIS A 81 -21.39 3.87 20.78
CA HIS A 81 -20.22 4.70 21.10
C HIS A 81 -20.32 5.38 22.47
N GLY A 82 -21.43 5.18 23.20
CA GLY A 82 -21.59 5.69 24.58
C GLY A 82 -21.50 7.21 24.74
N TRP A 83 -21.49 7.97 23.63
CA TRP A 83 -21.31 9.43 23.68
C TRP A 83 -22.58 10.16 24.11
N GLN A 84 -23.74 9.63 23.74
CA GLN A 84 -25.04 10.17 24.12
C GLN A 84 -25.66 9.33 25.24
N ALA A 85 -26.41 9.99 26.12
CA ALA A 85 -27.08 9.32 27.25
C ALA A 85 -27.97 8.15 26.78
N ASP A 86 -28.61 8.29 25.61
CA ASP A 86 -29.54 7.33 25.04
C ASP A 86 -28.88 6.25 24.17
N SER A 87 -27.56 6.25 24.00
CA SER A 87 -26.86 5.36 23.04
C SER A 87 -27.13 3.88 23.31
N ARG A 88 -27.17 3.47 24.58
CA ARG A 88 -27.51 2.08 24.98
C ARG A 88 -28.95 1.72 24.64
N TYR A 89 -29.87 2.69 24.79
CA TYR A 89 -31.27 2.49 24.45
C TYR A 89 -31.43 2.34 22.94
N TRP A 90 -30.69 3.12 22.16
CA TRP A 90 -30.66 3.01 20.69
C TRP A 90 -30.08 1.66 20.24
N ALA A 91 -29.02 1.20 20.86
CA ALA A 91 -28.43 -0.11 20.55
C ALA A 91 -29.42 -1.26 20.83
N ALA A 92 -30.13 -1.21 21.97
CA ALA A 92 -31.17 -2.17 22.32
C ALA A 92 -32.35 -2.12 21.33
N HIS A 93 -32.74 -0.92 20.88
CA HIS A 93 -33.80 -0.73 19.89
C HIS A 93 -33.44 -1.34 18.52
N VAL A 94 -32.22 -1.10 18.03
CA VAL A 94 -31.71 -1.70 16.76
C VAL A 94 -31.66 -3.22 16.88
N ALA A 95 -31.14 -3.74 17.98
CA ALA A 95 -31.06 -5.19 18.22
C ALA A 95 -32.46 -5.83 18.27
N LYS A 96 -33.43 -5.19 18.94
CA LYS A 96 -34.82 -5.66 18.99
C LYS A 96 -35.48 -5.64 17.61
N TRP A 97 -35.27 -4.55 16.83
CA TRP A 97 -35.79 -4.49 15.47
C TRP A 97 -35.21 -5.60 14.60
N ALA A 98 -33.90 -5.82 14.65
CA ALA A 98 -33.24 -6.89 13.93
C ALA A 98 -33.78 -8.28 14.30
N GLN A 99 -33.99 -8.52 15.60
CA GLN A 99 -34.57 -9.79 16.10
C GLN A 99 -35.96 -10.03 15.53
N VAL A 100 -36.83 -9.02 15.52
CA VAL A 100 -38.19 -9.13 14.95
C VAL A 100 -38.14 -9.40 13.45
N GLN A 101 -37.16 -8.86 12.75
CA GLN A 101 -36.94 -9.13 11.31
C GLN A 101 -36.21 -10.46 11.04
N GLN A 102 -35.79 -11.19 12.05
CA GLN A 102 -34.96 -12.42 11.95
C GLN A 102 -33.60 -12.14 11.28
N LEU A 103 -33.03 -10.96 11.53
CA LEU A 103 -31.71 -10.56 11.06
C LEU A 103 -30.67 -10.77 12.14
N HIS A 104 -29.50 -11.28 11.78
CA HIS A 104 -28.36 -11.28 12.70
C HIS A 104 -27.89 -9.85 12.93
N CYS A 105 -27.74 -9.47 14.20
CA CYS A 105 -27.26 -8.14 14.59
C CYS A 105 -26.17 -8.27 15.63
N GLN A 106 -25.00 -7.74 15.33
CA GLN A 106 -23.89 -7.61 16.26
C GLN A 106 -23.81 -6.18 16.77
N VAL A 107 -23.80 -6.00 18.09
CA VAL A 107 -23.61 -4.70 18.75
C VAL A 107 -22.19 -4.65 19.28
N LEU A 108 -21.43 -3.62 18.85
CA LEU A 108 -20.08 -3.34 19.32
C LEU A 108 -20.12 -2.16 20.29
N GLN A 109 -19.49 -2.30 21.46
CA GLN A 109 -19.33 -1.20 22.40
C GLN A 109 -17.96 -0.58 22.25
N VAL A 110 -17.89 0.75 22.13
CA VAL A 110 -16.63 1.49 22.01
C VAL A 110 -16.60 2.68 22.95
N LYS A 111 -15.41 2.96 23.48
CA LYS A 111 -15.15 4.21 24.20
C LYS A 111 -14.55 5.21 23.23
N VAL A 112 -15.22 6.33 23.05
CA VAL A 112 -14.71 7.43 22.23
C VAL A 112 -13.67 8.20 23.03
N GLN A 113 -12.47 8.36 22.45
CA GLN A 113 -11.42 9.24 22.96
C GLN A 113 -11.51 10.56 22.23
N GLY A 114 -12.15 11.56 22.82
CA GLY A 114 -12.41 12.88 22.24
C GLY A 114 -13.85 13.31 22.44
N THR A 115 -14.11 14.60 22.19
CA THR A 115 -15.40 15.25 22.43
C THR A 115 -16.06 15.74 21.14
N ASP A 116 -15.54 15.36 19.98
CA ASP A 116 -16.05 15.79 18.69
C ASP A 116 -16.66 14.65 17.85
N GLU A 117 -17.49 15.00 16.90
CA GLU A 117 -18.14 14.07 15.98
C GLU A 117 -17.12 13.25 15.16
N GLN A 118 -15.97 13.87 14.83
CA GLN A 118 -14.93 13.20 14.06
C GLN A 118 -14.29 12.06 14.85
N ALA A 119 -14.03 12.26 16.15
CA ALA A 119 -13.52 11.22 17.03
C ALA A 119 -14.52 10.06 17.17
N ALA A 120 -15.81 10.37 17.34
CA ALA A 120 -16.88 9.35 17.39
C ALA A 120 -16.97 8.56 16.07
N ARG A 121 -16.85 9.25 14.93
CA ARG A 121 -16.83 8.62 13.60
C ARG A 121 -15.61 7.72 13.41
N GLN A 122 -14.42 8.17 13.81
CA GLN A 122 -13.19 7.36 13.73
C GLN A 122 -13.29 6.12 14.64
N ALA A 123 -13.77 6.27 15.87
CA ALA A 123 -13.95 5.15 16.79
C ALA A 123 -14.92 4.10 16.23
N ARG A 124 -16.05 4.53 15.63
CA ARG A 124 -17.00 3.63 14.95
C ARG A 124 -16.35 2.84 13.83
N TYR A 125 -15.65 3.51 12.91
CA TYR A 125 -15.00 2.82 11.79
C TYR A 125 -13.89 1.89 12.27
N LYS A 126 -13.11 2.29 13.28
CA LYS A 126 -12.06 1.45 13.87
C LYS A 126 -12.66 0.17 14.47
N ALA A 127 -13.75 0.28 15.23
CA ALA A 127 -14.43 -0.87 15.82
C ALA A 127 -15.01 -1.81 14.76
N MET A 128 -15.70 -1.26 13.75
CA MET A 128 -16.24 -2.08 12.66
C MET A 128 -15.14 -2.83 11.91
N ARG A 129 -14.02 -2.15 11.61
CA ARG A 129 -12.87 -2.77 10.94
C ARG A 129 -12.20 -3.88 11.76
N ALA A 130 -12.11 -3.68 13.08
CA ALA A 130 -11.55 -4.70 13.96
C ALA A 130 -12.43 -5.94 14.10
N HIS A 131 -13.74 -5.81 13.86
CA HIS A 131 -14.71 -6.90 13.97
C HIS A 131 -14.86 -7.72 12.68
N ILE A 132 -14.82 -7.06 11.51
CA ILE A 132 -15.00 -7.72 10.22
C ILE A 132 -13.70 -8.38 9.76
N ASN A 133 -13.80 -9.51 9.04
CA ASN A 133 -12.64 -10.17 8.45
C ASN A 133 -12.12 -9.38 7.24
N GLN A 134 -10.88 -9.67 6.83
CA GLN A 134 -10.19 -8.94 5.74
C GLN A 134 -10.95 -8.93 4.40
N GLU A 135 -11.66 -10.00 4.09
CA GLU A 135 -12.39 -10.13 2.83
C GLU A 135 -13.89 -9.82 2.96
N ASP A 136 -14.36 -9.49 4.16
CA ASP A 136 -15.76 -9.12 4.38
C ASP A 136 -16.05 -7.72 3.78
N VAL A 137 -17.29 -7.51 3.37
CA VAL A 137 -17.75 -6.25 2.78
C VAL A 137 -18.59 -5.48 3.79
N LEU A 138 -18.25 -4.22 4.02
CA LEU A 138 -19.03 -3.28 4.83
C LEU A 138 -19.96 -2.47 3.92
N LEU A 139 -21.24 -2.80 3.95
CA LEU A 139 -22.32 -2.12 3.24
C LEU A 139 -22.75 -0.86 4.01
N LEU A 140 -22.80 0.27 3.31
CA LEU A 140 -23.08 1.59 3.86
C LEU A 140 -24.25 2.27 3.12
N ALA A 141 -25.16 2.89 3.85
CA ALA A 141 -26.34 3.56 3.32
C ALA A 141 -26.10 5.03 2.91
N HIS A 142 -24.89 5.39 2.47
CA HIS A 142 -24.62 6.73 1.95
C HIS A 142 -25.36 6.95 0.62
N HIS A 143 -25.86 8.17 0.43
CA HIS A 143 -26.73 8.53 -0.68
C HIS A 143 -26.26 9.80 -1.42
N ALA A 144 -27.00 10.24 -2.45
CA ALA A 144 -26.60 11.35 -3.32
C ALA A 144 -26.41 12.67 -2.55
N ASP A 145 -27.25 12.91 -1.55
CA ASP A 145 -27.14 14.13 -0.73
C ASP A 145 -25.86 14.12 0.10
N ASP A 146 -25.44 12.96 0.69
CA ASP A 146 -24.14 12.81 1.35
C ASP A 146 -22.97 13.01 0.39
N GLN A 147 -23.15 12.54 -0.85
CA GLN A 147 -22.15 12.72 -1.90
C GLN A 147 -21.98 14.20 -2.25
N ALA A 148 -23.09 14.93 -2.42
CA ALA A 148 -23.07 16.36 -2.71
C ALA A 148 -22.40 17.16 -1.56
N GLU A 149 -22.75 16.88 -0.30
CA GLU A 149 -22.09 17.46 0.87
C GLU A 149 -20.58 17.21 0.82
N THR A 150 -20.17 15.97 0.54
CA THR A 150 -18.74 15.57 0.51
C THR A 150 -17.99 16.28 -0.60
N VAL A 151 -18.58 16.39 -1.80
CA VAL A 151 -17.97 17.07 -2.95
C VAL A 151 -17.81 18.57 -2.67
N LEU A 152 -18.85 19.22 -2.14
CA LEU A 152 -18.81 20.64 -1.80
C LEU A 152 -17.77 20.94 -0.71
N MET A 153 -17.71 20.12 0.34
CA MET A 153 -16.67 20.25 1.38
C MET A 153 -15.26 20.21 0.78
N ARG A 154 -15.01 19.25 -0.11
CA ARG A 154 -13.72 19.09 -0.75
C ARG A 154 -13.42 20.20 -1.75
N LEU A 155 -14.43 20.71 -2.44
CA LEU A 155 -14.29 21.84 -3.35
C LEU A 155 -13.85 23.10 -2.60
N ILE A 156 -14.49 23.40 -1.47
CA ILE A 156 -14.13 24.53 -0.59
C ILE A 156 -12.70 24.40 -0.06
N GLN A 157 -12.24 23.17 0.16
CA GLN A 157 -10.87 22.85 0.58
C GLN A 157 -9.84 22.89 -0.57
N GLY A 158 -10.24 23.20 -1.80
CA GLY A 158 -9.35 23.27 -2.96
C GLY A 158 -8.93 21.91 -3.50
N ALA A 159 -9.74 20.87 -3.31
CA ALA A 159 -9.41 19.54 -3.80
C ALA A 159 -9.40 19.46 -5.34
N GLY A 160 -8.45 18.72 -5.90
CA GLY A 160 -8.39 18.37 -7.32
C GLY A 160 -9.30 17.20 -7.69
N VAL A 161 -9.07 16.62 -8.89
CA VAL A 161 -9.89 15.53 -9.46
C VAL A 161 -10.10 14.39 -8.46
N ASN A 162 -9.03 13.90 -7.82
CA ASN A 162 -9.11 12.81 -6.84
C ASN A 162 -10.02 13.16 -5.65
N GLY A 163 -9.94 14.38 -5.13
CA GLY A 163 -10.81 14.82 -4.04
C GLY A 163 -12.25 14.99 -4.48
N LEU A 164 -12.49 15.64 -5.62
CA LEU A 164 -13.81 15.94 -6.15
C LEU A 164 -14.56 14.70 -6.67
N SER A 165 -13.89 13.57 -6.90
CA SER A 165 -14.54 12.28 -7.17
C SER A 165 -15.43 11.80 -6.01
N GLY A 166 -15.38 12.46 -4.87
CA GLY A 166 -16.28 12.19 -3.75
C GLY A 166 -16.07 10.83 -3.11
N MET A 167 -17.15 10.20 -2.67
CA MET A 167 -17.16 8.83 -2.17
C MET A 167 -17.30 7.87 -3.36
N GLN A 168 -16.50 6.78 -3.35
CA GLN A 168 -16.61 5.72 -4.35
C GLN A 168 -17.68 4.71 -3.92
N SER A 169 -18.42 4.17 -4.90
CA SER A 169 -19.41 3.11 -4.65
C SER A 169 -18.78 1.84 -4.11
N TRP A 170 -17.58 1.50 -4.58
CA TRP A 170 -16.75 0.40 -4.10
C TRP A 170 -15.35 0.92 -3.78
N ARG A 171 -14.89 0.67 -2.55
CA ARG A 171 -13.56 1.10 -2.13
C ARG A 171 -12.88 0.02 -1.31
N VAL A 172 -11.73 -0.43 -1.77
CA VAL A 172 -10.79 -1.25 -0.99
C VAL A 172 -9.89 -0.29 -0.20
N GLN A 173 -9.77 -0.52 1.10
CA GLN A 173 -8.88 0.22 1.98
C GLN A 173 -7.88 -0.77 2.57
N GLU A 174 -6.62 -0.59 2.26
CA GLU A 174 -5.51 -1.36 2.81
C GLU A 174 -4.79 -0.50 3.84
N GLN A 175 -4.57 -1.07 5.03
CA GLN A 175 -3.82 -0.42 6.10
C GLN A 175 -2.97 -1.47 6.81
N GLY A 176 -1.69 -1.56 6.43
CA GLY A 176 -0.81 -2.64 6.86
C GLY A 176 -1.35 -3.99 6.41
N VAL A 177 -1.54 -4.92 7.35
CA VAL A 177 -2.09 -6.26 7.07
C VAL A 177 -3.61 -6.26 6.90
N GLN A 178 -4.31 -5.19 7.31
CA GLN A 178 -5.77 -5.14 7.26
C GLN A 178 -6.26 -4.62 5.91
N ARG A 179 -7.15 -5.38 5.29
CA ARG A 179 -7.87 -5.03 4.07
C ARG A 179 -9.35 -4.95 4.38
N ASN A 180 -9.98 -3.80 4.08
CA ASN A 180 -11.41 -3.57 4.31
C ASN A 180 -12.07 -3.11 3.03
N ILE A 181 -13.25 -3.66 2.77
CA ILE A 181 -14.02 -3.33 1.57
C ILE A 181 -15.26 -2.55 1.99
N LEU A 182 -15.41 -1.35 1.44
CA LEU A 182 -16.57 -0.49 1.65
C LEU A 182 -17.43 -0.48 0.40
N TRP A 183 -18.74 -0.74 0.55
CA TRP A 183 -19.70 -0.73 -0.54
C TRP A 183 -20.87 0.22 -0.25
N ARG A 184 -21.20 1.10 -1.22
CA ARG A 184 -22.22 2.14 -1.12
C ARG A 184 -23.12 2.12 -2.35
N PRO A 185 -24.15 1.30 -2.38
CA PRO A 185 -24.99 1.12 -3.58
C PRO A 185 -25.90 2.32 -3.88
N TRP A 186 -26.13 3.22 -2.92
CA TRP A 186 -27.11 4.29 -3.03
C TRP A 186 -26.51 5.69 -3.30
N LEU A 187 -25.25 5.79 -3.72
CA LEU A 187 -24.64 7.09 -3.97
C LEU A 187 -25.32 7.94 -5.07
N SER A 188 -26.12 7.34 -5.92
CA SER A 188 -26.95 8.03 -6.93
C SER A 188 -28.38 8.31 -6.47
N VAL A 189 -28.82 7.79 -5.33
CA VAL A 189 -30.20 7.87 -4.85
C VAL A 189 -30.39 9.06 -3.93
N ARG A 190 -31.50 9.78 -4.10
CA ARG A 190 -31.87 10.93 -3.26
C ARG A 190 -32.38 10.49 -1.88
N ARG A 191 -32.00 11.25 -0.85
CA ARG A 191 -32.50 11.09 0.52
C ARG A 191 -34.04 11.12 0.60
N THR A 192 -34.71 11.91 -0.24
CA THR A 192 -36.16 11.99 -0.31
C THR A 192 -36.83 10.66 -0.65
N ALA A 193 -36.23 9.87 -1.57
CA ALA A 193 -36.73 8.54 -1.90
C ALA A 193 -36.58 7.55 -0.73
N ILE A 194 -35.47 7.64 -0.02
CA ILE A 194 -35.19 6.82 1.18
C ILE A 194 -36.19 7.18 2.29
N THR A 195 -36.46 8.48 2.51
CA THR A 195 -37.41 8.96 3.49
C THR A 195 -38.81 8.45 3.17
N ALA A 196 -39.29 8.63 1.93
CA ALA A 196 -40.61 8.16 1.51
C ALA A 196 -40.77 6.64 1.72
N TYR A 197 -39.74 5.87 1.42
CA TYR A 197 -39.72 4.41 1.64
C TYR A 197 -39.75 4.03 3.13
N ALA A 198 -38.97 4.70 3.96
CA ALA A 198 -38.95 4.47 5.40
C ALA A 198 -40.31 4.79 6.05
N GLU A 199 -40.96 5.88 5.66
CA GLU A 199 -42.31 6.27 6.11
C GLU A 199 -43.37 5.30 5.61
N GLN A 200 -43.30 4.87 4.34
CA GLN A 200 -44.21 3.88 3.77
C GLN A 200 -44.20 2.55 4.54
N LEU A 201 -43.01 2.12 4.96
CA LEU A 201 -42.85 0.91 5.79
C LEU A 201 -43.05 1.17 7.29
N LYS A 202 -43.28 2.41 7.70
CA LYS A 202 -43.36 2.82 9.10
C LYS A 202 -42.15 2.29 9.92
N LEU A 203 -40.95 2.50 9.38
CA LEU A 203 -39.72 2.02 10.06
C LEU A 203 -39.49 2.82 11.36
N PRO A 204 -39.21 2.14 12.47
CA PRO A 204 -39.00 2.80 13.76
C PRO A 204 -37.56 3.32 13.88
N TYR A 205 -37.16 4.21 12.98
CA TYR A 205 -35.80 4.75 12.95
C TYR A 205 -35.55 5.79 14.04
N ILE A 206 -34.29 5.96 14.37
CA ILE A 206 -33.79 6.96 15.32
C ILE A 206 -33.50 8.24 14.54
N ASP A 207 -34.10 9.32 14.96
CA ASP A 207 -33.87 10.68 14.45
C ASP A 207 -32.97 11.40 15.45
N ASP A 208 -31.65 11.26 15.28
CA ASP A 208 -30.65 11.81 16.18
C ASP A 208 -30.64 13.34 16.07
N PRO A 209 -30.99 14.08 17.14
CA PRO A 209 -31.05 15.53 17.11
C PRO A 209 -29.69 16.20 16.84
N THR A 210 -28.59 15.50 17.08
CA THR A 210 -27.23 16.05 16.76
C THR A 210 -26.97 16.14 15.27
N ASN A 211 -27.71 15.45 14.42
CA ASN A 211 -27.61 15.58 12.97
C ASN A 211 -28.06 16.96 12.44
N ASP A 212 -28.85 17.69 13.24
CA ASP A 212 -29.45 18.98 12.89
C ASP A 212 -28.89 20.15 13.71
N SER A 213 -27.87 19.95 14.56
CA SER A 213 -27.36 20.99 15.47
C SER A 213 -26.70 22.20 14.82
N GLY A 214 -26.39 22.14 13.52
CA GLY A 214 -25.85 23.31 12.78
C GLY A 214 -24.37 23.64 13.03
N ASP A 215 -23.72 22.98 13.99
CA ASP A 215 -22.41 23.36 14.51
C ASP A 215 -21.20 22.92 13.64
N ASN A 216 -21.43 22.22 12.52
CA ASN A 216 -20.35 21.76 11.66
C ASN A 216 -20.60 22.15 10.19
N VAL A 217 -19.51 22.22 9.41
CA VAL A 217 -19.52 22.59 7.97
C VAL A 217 -20.53 21.76 7.17
N ARG A 218 -20.68 20.47 7.49
CA ARG A 218 -21.59 19.58 6.78
C ARG A 218 -23.06 19.95 7.03
N SER A 219 -23.39 20.31 8.25
CA SER A 219 -24.73 20.78 8.61
C SER A 219 -25.05 22.11 7.93
N GLY A 220 -24.12 23.07 7.90
CA GLY A 220 -24.28 24.33 7.15
C GLY A 220 -24.50 24.09 5.66
N LEU A 221 -23.74 23.19 5.03
CA LEU A 221 -23.96 22.81 3.64
C LEU A 221 -25.36 22.24 3.40
N ARG A 222 -25.84 21.39 4.31
CA ARG A 222 -27.15 20.74 4.21
C ARG A 222 -28.30 21.71 4.37
N HIS A 223 -28.22 22.61 5.35
CA HIS A 223 -29.35 23.46 5.74
C HIS A 223 -29.35 24.82 5.05
N GLU A 224 -28.21 25.31 4.58
CA GLU A 224 -28.08 26.64 4.01
C GLU A 224 -27.68 26.60 2.53
N VAL A 225 -26.58 25.94 2.19
CA VAL A 225 -26.00 26.01 0.85
C VAL A 225 -26.77 25.16 -0.18
N LEU A 226 -27.05 23.90 0.11
CA LEU A 226 -27.76 23.00 -0.81
C LEU A 226 -29.16 23.46 -1.10
N PRO A 227 -29.99 23.98 -0.15
CA PRO A 227 -31.27 24.55 -0.45
C PRO A 227 -31.17 25.79 -1.34
N LEU A 228 -30.18 26.67 -1.10
CA LEU A 228 -29.94 27.84 -1.95
C LEU A 228 -29.59 27.42 -3.38
N LEU A 229 -28.69 26.47 -3.56
CA LEU A 229 -28.33 25.93 -4.89
C LEU A 229 -29.54 25.26 -5.57
N SER A 230 -30.41 24.60 -4.80
CA SER A 230 -31.61 23.95 -5.32
C SER A 230 -32.66 24.94 -5.83
N ALA A 231 -32.63 26.18 -5.34
CA ALA A 231 -33.50 27.26 -5.88
C ALA A 231 -33.09 27.66 -7.31
N TYR A 232 -31.80 27.52 -7.67
CA TYR A 232 -31.29 27.78 -9.02
C TYR A 232 -31.42 26.56 -9.93
N ASN A 233 -31.28 25.36 -9.39
CA ASN A 233 -31.39 24.10 -10.13
C ASN A 233 -31.93 22.99 -9.22
N THR A 234 -33.15 22.56 -9.44
CA THR A 234 -33.81 21.52 -8.64
C THR A 234 -33.07 20.18 -8.64
N ASN A 235 -32.25 19.91 -9.67
CA ASN A 235 -31.49 18.68 -9.83
C ASN A 235 -30.01 18.85 -9.40
N VAL A 236 -29.70 19.89 -8.61
CA VAL A 236 -28.29 20.19 -8.25
C VAL A 236 -27.60 19.05 -7.55
N ILE A 237 -28.29 18.32 -6.67
CA ILE A 237 -27.71 17.21 -5.90
C ILE A 237 -27.35 16.04 -6.83
N GLU A 238 -28.30 15.68 -7.73
CA GLU A 238 -28.05 14.64 -8.75
C GLU A 238 -26.92 15.04 -9.70
N ASN A 239 -26.88 16.32 -10.08
CA ASN A 239 -25.84 16.84 -10.95
C ASN A 239 -24.45 16.79 -10.28
N ILE A 240 -24.34 17.15 -9.00
CA ILE A 240 -23.09 17.03 -8.22
C ILE A 240 -22.68 15.56 -8.10
N ALA A 241 -23.61 14.66 -7.75
CA ALA A 241 -23.34 13.24 -7.63
C ALA A 241 -22.87 12.63 -8.97
N ARG A 242 -23.50 13.01 -10.09
CA ARG A 242 -23.08 12.62 -11.45
C ARG A 242 -21.71 13.18 -11.81
N SER A 243 -21.42 14.43 -11.49
CA SER A 243 -20.11 15.03 -11.72
C SER A 243 -19.02 14.28 -10.93
N ALA A 244 -19.30 13.90 -9.69
CA ALA A 244 -18.39 13.09 -8.88
C ALA A 244 -18.11 11.71 -9.52
N GLN A 245 -19.12 11.07 -10.12
CA GLN A 245 -18.94 9.81 -10.85
C GLN A 245 -18.05 10.00 -12.08
N LEU A 246 -18.30 11.03 -12.90
CA LEU A 246 -17.47 11.34 -14.06
C LEU A 246 -15.99 11.63 -13.67
N LEU A 247 -15.80 12.32 -12.53
CA LEU A 247 -14.47 12.56 -11.98
C LEU A 247 -13.82 11.28 -11.46
N THR A 248 -14.59 10.30 -10.96
CA THR A 248 -14.08 8.98 -10.59
C THR A 248 -13.54 8.25 -11.82
N ASP A 249 -14.26 8.26 -12.94
CA ASP A 249 -13.83 7.63 -14.19
C ASP A 249 -12.59 8.34 -14.76
N ALA A 250 -12.56 9.67 -14.71
CA ALA A 250 -11.39 10.46 -15.11
C ALA A 250 -10.17 10.13 -14.23
N GLN A 251 -10.35 10.00 -12.90
CA GLN A 251 -9.28 9.62 -11.99
C GLN A 251 -8.73 8.23 -12.28
N ALA A 252 -9.60 7.26 -12.61
CA ALA A 252 -9.17 5.93 -13.00
C ALA A 252 -8.30 5.97 -14.27
N SER A 253 -8.68 6.76 -15.27
CA SER A 253 -7.91 6.95 -16.50
C SER A 253 -6.56 7.61 -16.24
N LEU A 254 -6.52 8.65 -15.40
CA LEU A 254 -5.27 9.31 -15.00
C LEU A 254 -4.35 8.37 -14.22
N SER A 255 -4.90 7.52 -13.34
CA SER A 255 -4.12 6.55 -12.59
C SER A 255 -3.52 5.47 -13.51
N ALA A 256 -4.29 4.95 -14.47
CA ALA A 256 -3.81 3.99 -15.45
C ALA A 256 -2.69 4.58 -16.33
N GLN A 257 -2.84 5.84 -16.76
CA GLN A 257 -1.79 6.54 -17.51
C GLN A 257 -0.52 6.73 -16.66
N ALA A 258 -0.68 7.15 -15.39
CA ALA A 258 0.47 7.34 -14.50
C ALA A 258 1.18 6.01 -14.17
N GLU A 259 0.44 4.90 -14.11
CA GLU A 259 1.04 3.57 -13.96
C GLU A 259 1.87 3.15 -15.17
N GLN A 260 1.38 3.42 -16.38
CA GLN A 260 2.15 3.19 -17.61
C GLN A 260 3.41 4.07 -17.64
N ASP A 261 3.28 5.35 -17.30
CA ASP A 261 4.41 6.27 -17.22
C ASP A 261 5.44 5.79 -16.18
N LEU A 262 4.98 5.30 -15.02
CA LEU A 262 5.85 4.74 -14.01
C LEU A 262 6.61 3.49 -14.50
N GLN A 263 5.97 2.62 -15.26
CA GLN A 263 6.62 1.45 -15.85
C GLN A 263 7.71 1.84 -16.86
N GLN A 264 7.53 2.93 -17.59
CA GLN A 264 8.50 3.43 -18.58
C GLN A 264 9.67 4.17 -17.91
N THR A 265 9.39 4.96 -16.88
CA THR A 265 10.38 5.81 -16.19
C THR A 265 11.07 5.12 -15.02
N ALA A 266 10.51 4.04 -14.49
CA ALA A 266 11.15 3.32 -13.39
C ALA A 266 12.36 2.55 -13.89
N ILE A 267 13.49 2.73 -13.19
CA ILE A 267 14.67 1.91 -13.42
C ILE A 267 14.36 0.49 -12.97
N SER A 268 14.56 -0.46 -13.88
CA SER A 268 14.38 -1.90 -13.61
C SER A 268 15.54 -2.43 -12.75
N ALA A 269 15.71 -1.87 -11.56
CA ALA A 269 16.62 -2.41 -10.57
C ALA A 269 15.82 -3.31 -9.65
N LEU A 270 16.18 -4.59 -9.60
CA LEU A 270 15.67 -5.61 -8.66
C LEU A 270 14.21 -5.38 -8.22
N GLU A 271 13.37 -6.39 -8.19
CA GLU A 271 11.97 -6.29 -7.77
C GLU A 271 11.84 -5.77 -6.31
N CYS A 272 12.21 -4.51 -6.12
CA CYS A 272 11.78 -3.77 -4.94
C CYS A 272 10.26 -3.65 -4.97
N SER A 273 9.64 -3.61 -3.81
CA SER A 273 8.18 -3.35 -3.75
C SER A 273 7.84 -2.14 -4.63
N SER A 274 6.69 -2.15 -5.28
CA SER A 274 6.26 -1.06 -6.18
C SER A 274 6.37 0.34 -5.57
N ALA A 275 6.29 0.43 -4.23
CA ALA A 275 6.45 1.66 -3.45
C ALA A 275 7.90 2.20 -3.41
N GLN A 276 8.89 1.41 -3.78
CA GLN A 276 10.32 1.75 -3.70
C GLN A 276 10.96 1.91 -5.09
N ARG A 277 10.16 2.07 -6.14
CA ARG A 277 10.69 2.25 -7.50
C ARG A 277 11.50 3.52 -7.62
N VAL A 278 12.70 3.38 -8.16
CA VAL A 278 13.59 4.49 -8.50
C VAL A 278 13.18 5.05 -9.86
N LEU A 279 13.00 6.36 -9.97
CA LEU A 279 12.68 7.02 -11.24
C LEU A 279 13.94 7.50 -11.93
N ASP A 280 13.99 7.33 -13.26
CA ASP A 280 14.95 7.99 -14.14
C ASP A 280 14.46 9.41 -14.43
N ILE A 281 15.30 10.41 -14.18
CA ILE A 281 14.95 11.83 -14.35
C ILE A 281 14.94 12.20 -15.84
N ASP A 282 15.83 11.63 -16.64
CA ASP A 282 15.88 11.91 -18.07
C ASP A 282 14.61 11.38 -18.75
N GLU A 283 14.21 10.15 -18.43
CA GLU A 283 12.94 9.58 -18.93
C GLU A 283 11.72 10.37 -18.42
N LEU A 284 11.72 10.80 -17.14
CA LEU A 284 10.67 11.66 -16.59
C LEU A 284 10.54 12.96 -17.39
N HIS A 285 11.67 13.57 -17.78
CA HIS A 285 11.68 14.84 -18.52
C HIS A 285 11.24 14.69 -19.98
N THR A 286 11.18 13.48 -20.55
CA THR A 286 10.56 13.24 -21.86
C THR A 286 9.06 13.46 -21.87
N LEU A 287 8.42 13.34 -20.69
CA LEU A 287 6.99 13.52 -20.55
C LEU A 287 6.61 15.01 -20.55
N PRO A 288 5.42 15.39 -21.06
CA PRO A 288 4.89 16.74 -20.87
C PRO A 288 4.72 17.07 -19.37
N ILE A 289 4.89 18.33 -18.98
CA ILE A 289 4.90 18.78 -17.59
C ILE A 289 3.68 18.32 -16.76
N TYR A 290 2.49 18.26 -17.36
CA TYR A 290 1.28 17.80 -16.68
C TYR A 290 1.34 16.28 -16.38
N ARG A 291 1.97 15.46 -17.26
CA ARG A 291 2.21 14.04 -17.02
C ARG A 291 3.30 13.82 -15.98
N GLN A 292 4.38 14.62 -15.99
CA GLN A 292 5.40 14.60 -14.94
C GLN A 292 4.77 14.81 -13.56
N ARG A 293 3.91 15.83 -13.40
CA ARG A 293 3.19 16.07 -12.15
C ARG A 293 2.27 14.92 -11.76
N GLN A 294 1.54 14.36 -12.72
CA GLN A 294 0.64 13.24 -12.48
C GLN A 294 1.40 11.98 -12.08
N LEU A 295 2.51 11.68 -12.75
CA LEU A 295 3.38 10.55 -12.42
C LEU A 295 3.98 10.71 -11.01
N LEU A 296 4.54 11.88 -10.69
CA LEU A 296 5.09 12.15 -9.36
C LEU A 296 4.03 12.05 -8.27
N HIS A 297 2.84 12.60 -8.50
CA HIS A 297 1.70 12.45 -7.58
C HIS A 297 1.36 10.97 -7.36
N TYR A 298 1.26 10.18 -8.43
CA TYR A 298 0.98 8.75 -8.38
C TYR A 298 2.08 7.98 -7.65
N TRP A 299 3.34 8.23 -7.97
CA TRP A 299 4.51 7.61 -7.35
C TRP A 299 4.60 7.88 -5.84
N LEU A 300 4.27 9.09 -5.42
CA LEU A 300 4.27 9.48 -4.01
C LEU A 300 3.12 8.84 -3.19
N THR A 301 2.03 8.43 -3.83
CA THR A 301 0.85 7.85 -3.14
C THR A 301 0.86 6.33 -3.01
N GLN A 302 1.86 5.62 -3.49
CA GLN A 302 1.83 4.15 -3.63
C GLN A 302 1.44 3.40 -2.34
N ASP A 303 1.99 3.79 -1.19
CA ASP A 303 1.76 3.18 0.13
C ASP A 303 1.26 4.20 1.17
N GLU A 304 0.87 5.40 0.71
CA GLU A 304 0.40 6.49 1.57
C GLU A 304 -1.09 6.76 1.30
N PRO A 305 -1.96 6.63 2.33
CA PRO A 305 -3.39 6.78 2.16
C PRO A 305 -3.84 8.23 1.91
N LEU A 306 -2.99 9.22 2.21
CA LEU A 306 -3.25 10.63 1.89
C LEU A 306 -2.47 11.04 0.64
N PRO A 307 -3.14 11.72 -0.31
CA PRO A 307 -2.44 12.25 -1.48
C PRO A 307 -1.40 13.31 -1.05
N PRO A 308 -0.26 13.40 -1.76
CA PRO A 308 0.71 14.46 -1.53
C PRO A 308 0.07 15.82 -1.81
N SER A 309 0.52 16.84 -1.10
CA SER A 309 0.14 18.22 -1.42
C SER A 309 0.68 18.62 -2.79
N LYS A 310 0.00 19.58 -3.44
CA LYS A 310 0.51 20.17 -4.69
C LYS A 310 1.93 20.71 -4.50
N GLN A 311 2.20 21.37 -3.36
CA GLN A 311 3.51 21.92 -3.03
C GLN A 311 4.59 20.83 -3.02
N LEU A 312 4.34 19.68 -2.39
CA LEU A 312 5.30 18.57 -2.37
C LEU A 312 5.61 18.06 -3.78
N VAL A 313 4.60 17.92 -4.65
CA VAL A 313 4.81 17.51 -6.04
C VAL A 313 5.66 18.52 -6.81
N ASP A 314 5.38 19.82 -6.64
CA ASP A 314 6.15 20.91 -7.28
C ASP A 314 7.58 21.00 -6.72
N ASP A 315 7.79 20.76 -5.42
CA ASP A 315 9.12 20.69 -4.79
C ASP A 315 9.95 19.53 -5.33
N VAL A 316 9.34 18.35 -5.47
CA VAL A 316 9.98 17.17 -6.08
C VAL A 316 10.32 17.44 -7.54
N LEU A 317 9.41 18.06 -8.29
CA LEU A 317 9.67 18.45 -9.68
C LEU A 317 10.85 19.43 -9.76
N THR A 318 10.91 20.43 -8.87
CA THR A 318 12.05 21.37 -8.79
C THR A 318 13.35 20.63 -8.46
N LEU A 319 13.30 19.61 -7.59
CA LEU A 319 14.46 18.77 -7.29
C LEU A 319 15.00 18.07 -8.55
N THR A 320 14.12 17.65 -9.47
CA THR A 320 14.55 16.99 -10.73
C THR A 320 15.24 17.93 -11.70
N GLN A 321 15.01 19.26 -11.60
CA GLN A 321 15.52 20.28 -12.54
C GLN A 321 16.88 20.87 -12.13
N ARG A 322 17.44 20.45 -10.98
CA ARG A 322 18.74 20.98 -10.52
C ARG A 322 19.89 20.42 -11.36
N ASP A 323 20.89 21.26 -11.65
CA ASP A 323 22.09 20.88 -12.40
C ASP A 323 23.22 20.29 -11.55
N ASP A 324 23.08 20.35 -10.21
CA ASP A 324 24.10 19.89 -9.29
C ASP A 324 24.09 18.35 -9.13
N HIS A 325 25.09 17.70 -9.65
CA HIS A 325 25.22 16.24 -9.65
C HIS A 325 25.61 15.61 -8.32
N ASP A 326 26.07 16.41 -7.33
CA ASP A 326 26.75 15.90 -6.12
C ASP A 326 26.04 16.21 -4.80
N HIS A 327 24.88 16.90 -4.82
CA HIS A 327 24.26 17.34 -3.59
C HIS A 327 23.32 16.30 -2.98
N GLN A 328 23.46 16.12 -1.65
CA GLN A 328 22.60 15.33 -0.78
C GLN A 328 21.26 16.07 -0.52
N THR A 329 20.67 16.68 -1.55
CA THR A 329 19.41 17.35 -1.37
C THR A 329 18.33 16.29 -1.16
N GLN A 330 17.66 16.40 -0.03
CA GLN A 330 16.55 15.57 0.36
C GLN A 330 15.32 16.42 0.66
N LEU A 331 14.16 15.87 0.39
CA LEU A 331 12.87 16.42 0.79
C LEU A 331 12.24 15.42 1.74
N ASP A 332 12.09 15.81 3.00
CA ASP A 332 11.44 14.97 4.00
C ASP A 332 9.96 15.30 4.05
N TRP A 333 9.15 14.27 4.05
CA TRP A 333 7.70 14.39 4.04
C TRP A 333 7.10 13.49 5.12
N GLN A 334 6.27 14.08 5.98
CA GLN A 334 5.48 13.33 6.95
C GLN A 334 4.15 12.95 6.31
N GLY A 335 4.02 11.69 5.94
CA GLY A 335 2.75 11.10 5.54
C GLY A 335 1.85 10.82 6.75
N ARG A 336 0.68 10.25 6.50
CA ARG A 336 -0.26 9.89 7.57
C ARG A 336 0.22 8.71 8.41
N THR A 337 0.86 7.75 7.76
CA THR A 337 1.26 6.48 8.37
C THR A 337 2.73 6.43 8.73
N GLN A 338 3.57 7.08 7.95
CA GLN A 338 5.02 7.00 8.11
C GLN A 338 5.72 8.24 7.54
N GLN A 339 7.00 8.38 7.86
CA GLN A 339 7.87 9.40 7.29
C GLN A 339 8.53 8.87 6.02
N TYR A 340 8.68 9.76 5.04
CA TYR A 340 9.37 9.52 3.78
C TYR A 340 10.49 10.53 3.57
N SER A 341 11.53 10.10 2.84
CA SER A 341 12.58 10.98 2.34
C SER A 341 12.72 10.79 0.83
N ILE A 342 12.63 11.86 0.09
CA ILE A 342 12.83 11.88 -1.35
C ILE A 342 14.23 12.40 -1.59
N ARG A 343 15.06 11.62 -2.29
CA ARG A 343 16.46 11.92 -2.52
C ARG A 343 16.80 11.82 -4.00
N ARG A 344 17.56 12.78 -4.48
CA ARG A 344 18.14 12.73 -5.82
C ARG A 344 19.61 12.33 -5.75
N TYR A 345 20.01 11.46 -6.65
CA TYR A 345 21.41 11.17 -6.90
C TYR A 345 21.64 10.97 -8.39
N ARG A 346 22.49 11.81 -9.00
CA ARG A 346 22.66 11.89 -10.45
C ARG A 346 21.31 12.08 -11.14
N GLN A 347 21.01 11.25 -12.16
CA GLN A 347 19.73 11.26 -12.90
C GLN A 347 18.70 10.30 -12.30
N GLN A 348 18.77 10.02 -11.00
CA GLN A 348 17.87 9.11 -10.32
C GLN A 348 17.18 9.76 -9.14
N LEU A 349 15.89 9.47 -8.97
CA LEU A 349 15.05 9.94 -7.90
C LEU A 349 14.58 8.76 -7.05
N TYR A 350 14.87 8.81 -5.75
CA TYR A 350 14.59 7.76 -4.77
C TYR A 350 13.51 8.22 -3.79
N ARG A 351 12.57 7.33 -3.49
CA ARG A 351 11.55 7.53 -2.45
C ARG A 351 11.77 6.48 -1.36
N LEU A 352 12.21 6.93 -0.19
CA LEU A 352 12.57 6.07 0.93
C LEU A 352 11.49 6.17 2.00
N GLY A 353 10.78 5.09 2.27
CA GLY A 353 9.84 4.98 3.38
C GLY A 353 10.55 4.73 4.71
N HIS A 354 9.79 4.74 5.81
CA HIS A 354 10.30 4.57 7.18
C HIS A 354 11.19 3.32 7.35
N THR A 355 10.77 2.20 6.78
CA THR A 355 11.54 0.93 6.79
C THR A 355 12.94 1.10 6.23
N TRP A 356 13.05 1.77 5.07
CA TRP A 356 14.32 2.01 4.41
C TRP A 356 15.19 2.99 5.17
N LEU A 357 14.58 4.06 5.72
CA LEU A 357 15.30 5.03 6.54
C LEU A 357 15.87 4.39 7.81
N ALA A 358 15.08 3.55 8.48
CA ALA A 358 15.55 2.81 9.64
C ALA A 358 16.65 1.84 9.27
N TRP A 359 16.51 1.09 8.15
CA TRP A 359 17.55 0.18 7.67
C TRP A 359 18.87 0.89 7.36
N LEU A 360 18.84 2.09 6.75
CA LEU A 360 20.04 2.87 6.44
C LEU A 360 20.83 3.31 7.69
N THR A 361 20.16 3.37 8.85
CA THR A 361 20.79 3.78 10.13
C THR A 361 21.27 2.59 10.97
N GLU A 362 20.86 1.36 10.63
CA GLU A 362 21.27 0.16 11.36
C GLU A 362 22.54 -0.45 10.77
N PRO A 363 23.56 -0.76 11.60
CA PRO A 363 24.76 -1.43 11.14
C PRO A 363 24.45 -2.85 10.69
N THR A 364 25.07 -3.29 9.60
CA THR A 364 25.01 -4.68 9.16
C THR A 364 25.80 -5.57 10.14
N ILE A 365 25.17 -6.65 10.60
CA ILE A 365 25.81 -7.63 11.46
C ILE A 365 26.65 -8.57 10.58
N GLU A 366 27.92 -8.74 10.92
CA GLU A 366 28.79 -9.71 10.26
C GLU A 366 28.24 -11.13 10.43
N GLN A 367 28.19 -11.89 9.33
CA GLN A 367 27.58 -13.21 9.29
C GLN A 367 28.44 -14.15 8.44
N THR A 368 28.45 -15.45 8.82
CA THR A 368 29.10 -16.50 8.04
C THR A 368 28.07 -17.59 7.73
N HIS A 369 27.94 -17.93 6.45
CA HIS A 369 27.08 -19.00 5.97
C HIS A 369 27.89 -20.10 5.31
N THR A 370 27.68 -21.35 5.73
CA THR A 370 28.30 -22.49 5.08
C THR A 370 27.46 -22.95 3.91
N LEU A 371 28.03 -22.98 2.71
CA LEU A 371 27.39 -23.50 1.52
C LEU A 371 27.46 -25.01 1.48
N SER A 372 26.36 -25.69 1.22
CA SER A 372 26.30 -27.10 0.85
C SER A 372 25.82 -27.21 -0.60
N GLU A 373 26.38 -28.14 -1.38
CA GLU A 373 26.03 -28.34 -2.81
C GLU A 373 24.52 -28.51 -3.08
N SER A 374 23.77 -28.85 -2.07
CA SER A 374 22.37 -29.24 -2.26
C SER A 374 21.34 -28.14 -2.02
N ILE A 375 21.67 -27.03 -1.34
CA ILE A 375 20.59 -26.14 -0.87
C ILE A 375 21.09 -24.71 -0.59
N CYS A 376 21.08 -23.81 -1.54
CA CYS A 376 20.85 -22.40 -1.19
C CYS A 376 20.37 -21.60 -2.40
N SER A 377 19.07 -21.53 -2.58
CA SER A 377 18.46 -20.55 -3.50
C SER A 377 18.31 -19.17 -2.86
N SER A 378 18.45 -19.06 -1.52
CA SER A 378 18.29 -17.77 -0.84
C SER A 378 19.21 -17.65 0.38
N ILE A 379 19.69 -16.42 0.63
CA ILE A 379 20.44 -16.05 1.83
C ILE A 379 19.69 -14.93 2.54
N SER A 380 19.46 -15.10 3.85
CA SER A 380 18.87 -14.07 4.68
C SER A 380 19.99 -13.28 5.37
N LEU A 381 20.08 -11.98 5.07
CA LEU A 381 21.03 -11.06 5.67
C LEU A 381 20.36 -10.32 6.82
N ARG A 382 20.98 -10.31 8.00
CA ARG A 382 20.53 -9.51 9.14
C ARG A 382 21.23 -8.15 9.11
N THR A 383 20.42 -7.10 9.06
CA THR A 383 20.84 -5.74 9.32
C THR A 383 20.22 -5.30 10.64
N GLY A 384 21.05 -5.12 11.67
CA GLY A 384 20.55 -4.79 13.00
C GLY A 384 19.70 -5.88 13.68
N GLN A 385 18.90 -5.49 14.67
CA GLN A 385 18.03 -6.41 15.41
C GLN A 385 16.65 -6.62 14.74
N ARG A 386 16.17 -5.67 13.96
CA ARG A 386 14.80 -5.61 13.46
C ARG A 386 14.65 -5.85 11.96
N HIS A 387 15.71 -5.66 11.17
CA HIS A 387 15.64 -5.76 9.73
C HIS A 387 16.34 -7.01 9.21
N ARG A 388 15.67 -7.70 8.29
CA ARG A 388 16.25 -8.79 7.52
C ARG A 388 16.10 -8.51 6.04
N TRP A 389 17.17 -8.68 5.32
CA TRP A 389 17.18 -8.58 3.88
C TRP A 389 17.36 -9.98 3.29
N GLN A 390 16.44 -10.40 2.45
CA GLN A 390 16.48 -11.69 1.79
C GLN A 390 16.98 -11.51 0.36
N VAL A 391 18.04 -12.22 0.02
CA VAL A 391 18.65 -12.24 -1.30
C VAL A 391 18.43 -13.63 -1.89
N GLU A 392 17.75 -13.70 -3.03
CA GLU A 392 17.51 -14.94 -3.76
C GLU A 392 18.45 -15.01 -4.96
N PHE A 393 19.08 -16.18 -5.15
CA PHE A 393 19.95 -16.46 -6.28
C PHE A 393 19.22 -17.28 -7.34
N ALA A 394 19.61 -17.11 -8.62
CA ALA A 394 19.14 -17.99 -9.68
C ALA A 394 19.50 -19.46 -9.37
N ALA A 395 18.65 -20.39 -9.76
CA ALA A 395 18.85 -21.82 -9.46
C ALA A 395 20.19 -22.36 -10.04
N ASP A 396 20.63 -21.81 -11.16
CA ASP A 396 21.88 -22.12 -11.84
C ASP A 396 23.08 -21.28 -11.33
N ALA A 397 22.82 -20.14 -10.69
CA ALA A 397 23.85 -19.22 -10.23
C ALA A 397 24.73 -19.83 -9.12
N VAL A 398 24.16 -20.64 -8.26
CA VAL A 398 24.91 -21.35 -7.21
C VAL A 398 25.88 -22.36 -7.82
N SER A 399 25.43 -23.14 -8.81
CA SER A 399 26.29 -24.09 -9.53
C SER A 399 27.40 -23.38 -10.33
N GLN A 400 27.08 -22.25 -10.96
CA GLN A 400 28.04 -21.40 -11.65
C GLN A 400 29.05 -20.77 -10.67
N LEU A 401 28.60 -20.33 -9.51
CA LEU A 401 29.43 -19.80 -8.45
C LEU A 401 30.45 -20.87 -7.96
N PHE A 402 29.98 -22.09 -7.70
CA PHE A 402 30.84 -23.21 -7.33
C PHE A 402 31.85 -23.54 -8.41
N SER A 403 31.44 -23.62 -9.66
CA SER A 403 32.32 -23.86 -10.79
C SER A 403 33.37 -22.75 -10.96
N HIS A 404 32.94 -21.49 -10.80
CA HIS A 404 33.85 -20.33 -10.87
C HIS A 404 34.83 -20.29 -9.70
N LEU A 405 34.41 -20.62 -8.49
CA LEU A 405 35.27 -20.75 -7.32
C LEU A 405 36.30 -21.85 -7.47
N GLN A 406 35.89 -23.01 -7.99
CA GLN A 406 36.83 -24.10 -8.28
C GLN A 406 37.89 -23.69 -9.30
N LEU A 407 37.52 -22.93 -10.33
CA LEU A 407 38.43 -22.37 -11.32
C LEU A 407 39.42 -21.36 -10.70
N LEU A 408 38.95 -20.48 -9.83
CA LEU A 408 39.80 -19.49 -9.14
C LEU A 408 40.79 -20.16 -8.18
N LEU A 409 40.37 -21.19 -7.46
CA LEU A 409 41.21 -21.95 -6.54
C LEU A 409 42.28 -22.73 -7.31
N ALA A 410 41.94 -23.37 -8.42
CA ALA A 410 42.88 -24.09 -9.28
C ALA A 410 43.96 -23.17 -9.89
N TYR A 411 43.57 -21.93 -10.25
CA TYR A 411 44.49 -20.95 -10.80
C TYR A 411 45.51 -20.41 -9.78
N GLN A 412 45.11 -20.25 -8.51
CA GLN A 412 45.99 -19.79 -7.44
C GLN A 412 47.05 -20.83 -7.04
N ASP A 413 46.71 -22.11 -7.13
CA ASP A 413 47.66 -23.22 -6.81
C ASP A 413 48.67 -23.50 -7.94
N GLY A 414 48.65 -22.75 -9.06
CA GLY A 414 49.60 -22.91 -10.17
C GLY A 414 49.47 -24.24 -10.92
N SER A 415 48.41 -25.01 -10.69
CA SER A 415 48.16 -26.28 -11.37
C SER A 415 47.54 -26.04 -12.74
N ALA A 416 48.28 -26.32 -13.81
CA ALA A 416 47.84 -26.16 -15.21
C ALA A 416 46.80 -27.19 -15.61
N ASP A 417 46.47 -28.18 -14.78
CA ASP A 417 45.55 -29.26 -15.11
C ASP A 417 44.36 -29.34 -14.14
N LEU A 418 43.26 -28.75 -14.57
CA LEU A 418 42.00 -28.70 -13.83
C LEU A 418 41.44 -30.09 -13.48
N LYS A 419 41.70 -31.11 -14.32
CA LYS A 419 41.19 -32.48 -14.13
C LYS A 419 41.92 -33.20 -13.00
N SER A 420 43.24 -32.97 -12.82
CA SER A 420 44.00 -33.55 -11.74
C SER A 420 43.64 -32.92 -10.37
N PHE A 421 43.32 -31.65 -10.35
CA PHE A 421 42.86 -30.92 -9.14
C PHE A 421 41.51 -31.42 -8.64
N ILE A 422 40.56 -31.63 -9.55
CA ILE A 422 39.20 -32.14 -9.24
C ILE A 422 39.25 -33.61 -8.79
N SER A 423 40.10 -34.46 -9.42
CA SER A 423 40.17 -35.89 -9.10
C SER A 423 40.89 -36.20 -7.80
N ASN A 424 41.83 -35.37 -7.37
CA ASN A 424 42.58 -35.58 -6.12
C ASN A 424 41.85 -35.12 -4.85
N LYS A 425 40.75 -34.35 -4.97
CA LYS A 425 40.00 -33.80 -3.83
C LYS A 425 38.66 -34.51 -3.52
N ASN A 426 38.38 -35.65 -4.12
CA ASN A 426 37.17 -36.43 -3.83
C ASN A 426 37.05 -36.95 -2.37
N ASN A 427 38.03 -36.68 -1.51
CA ASN A 427 38.04 -37.13 -0.11
C ASN A 427 37.95 -35.99 0.94
N ALA A 428 37.97 -34.73 0.56
CA ALA A 428 37.80 -33.64 1.52
C ALA A 428 36.48 -32.91 1.22
N LYS A 429 35.50 -33.07 2.08
CA LYS A 429 34.30 -32.22 2.15
C LYS A 429 34.71 -30.80 2.56
N ASP A 430 35.40 -30.07 1.68
CA ASP A 430 35.77 -28.68 1.91
C ASP A 430 34.48 -27.86 1.94
N LYS A 431 34.06 -27.48 3.13
CA LYS A 431 32.92 -26.59 3.35
C LYS A 431 33.36 -25.19 2.92
N ILE A 432 32.80 -24.70 1.83
CA ILE A 432 32.96 -23.30 1.42
C ILE A 432 32.03 -22.46 2.32
N ALA A 433 32.62 -21.46 2.97
CA ALA A 433 31.85 -20.52 3.77
C ALA A 433 31.78 -19.17 3.06
N LEU A 434 30.61 -18.54 3.09
CA LEU A 434 30.41 -17.15 2.68
C LEU A 434 30.48 -16.27 3.93
N ARG A 435 31.36 -15.29 3.90
CA ARG A 435 31.40 -14.20 4.88
C ARG A 435 30.68 -13.00 4.32
N ILE A 436 29.81 -12.42 5.11
CA ILE A 436 29.01 -11.26 4.76
C ILE A 436 29.44 -10.14 5.69
N THR A 437 29.98 -9.08 5.12
CA THR A 437 30.50 -7.92 5.85
C THR A 437 30.07 -6.63 5.16
N THR A 438 30.21 -5.50 5.84
CA THR A 438 30.09 -4.17 5.21
C THR A 438 31.36 -3.84 4.44
N LEU A 439 31.23 -3.12 3.33
CA LEU A 439 32.37 -2.65 2.55
C LEU A 439 33.02 -1.43 3.25
N GLY A 440 34.21 -1.62 3.77
CA GLY A 440 35.02 -0.55 4.36
C GLY A 440 35.46 0.49 3.33
N ARG A 441 35.50 1.78 3.70
CA ARG A 441 35.92 2.86 2.78
C ARG A 441 37.35 2.67 2.26
N GLN A 442 38.21 2.05 3.02
CA GLN A 442 39.62 1.79 2.67
C GLN A 442 39.83 0.39 2.08
N GLN A 443 38.88 -0.51 2.21
CA GLN A 443 38.98 -1.88 1.68
C GLN A 443 39.14 -1.83 0.16
N ARG A 444 40.13 -2.55 -0.37
CA ARG A 444 40.41 -2.58 -1.81
C ARG A 444 39.71 -3.77 -2.44
N VAL A 445 38.83 -3.47 -3.41
CA VAL A 445 38.02 -4.46 -4.11
C VAL A 445 38.20 -4.29 -5.61
N GLN A 446 38.25 -5.40 -6.34
CA GLN A 446 38.28 -5.41 -7.80
C GLN A 446 36.92 -5.91 -8.31
N THR A 447 36.31 -5.14 -9.23
CA THR A 447 35.09 -5.53 -9.94
C THR A 447 35.40 -5.91 -11.38
N ALA A 448 34.48 -6.59 -12.06
CA ALA A 448 34.59 -6.86 -13.49
C ALA A 448 34.74 -5.57 -14.35
N LEU A 449 34.28 -4.44 -13.83
CA LEU A 449 34.34 -3.13 -14.50
C LEU A 449 35.69 -2.42 -14.30
N THR A 450 36.56 -2.89 -13.40
CA THR A 450 37.80 -2.19 -13.04
C THR A 450 39.02 -2.99 -13.43
N THR A 451 40.02 -2.32 -13.98
CA THR A 451 41.28 -2.97 -14.39
C THR A 451 42.27 -3.23 -13.21
N ARG A 452 42.06 -2.55 -12.08
CA ARG A 452 42.90 -2.65 -10.86
C ARG A 452 41.99 -2.56 -9.63
N PRO A 453 42.41 -3.15 -8.49
CA PRO A 453 41.70 -3.01 -7.24
C PRO A 453 41.51 -1.53 -6.88
N GLN A 454 40.31 -1.12 -6.55
CA GLN A 454 39.99 0.24 -6.14
C GLN A 454 39.62 0.27 -4.65
N SER A 455 39.91 1.41 -3.99
CA SER A 455 39.37 1.62 -2.64
C SER A 455 37.86 1.72 -2.69
N GLY A 456 37.17 1.33 -1.62
CA GLY A 456 35.71 1.40 -1.53
C GLY A 456 35.16 2.77 -1.93
N LYS A 457 35.82 3.88 -1.52
CA LYS A 457 35.43 5.24 -1.92
C LYS A 457 35.41 5.42 -3.45
N LYS A 458 36.45 4.97 -4.14
CA LYS A 458 36.55 5.12 -5.60
C LYS A 458 35.58 4.16 -6.32
N LEU A 459 35.43 2.96 -5.77
CA LEU A 459 34.46 1.98 -6.28
C LEU A 459 33.04 2.51 -6.23
N TYR A 460 32.64 3.14 -5.12
CA TYR A 460 31.31 3.75 -5.00
C TYR A 460 31.05 4.81 -6.07
N GLN A 461 32.05 5.65 -6.37
CA GLN A 461 31.93 6.66 -7.42
C GLN A 461 31.80 6.02 -8.81
N THR A 462 32.60 4.98 -9.10
CA THR A 462 32.58 4.26 -10.38
C THR A 462 31.26 3.54 -10.60
N LEU A 463 30.72 2.89 -9.57
CA LEU A 463 29.43 2.19 -9.62
C LEU A 463 28.21 3.11 -9.53
N GLY A 464 28.43 4.42 -9.31
CA GLY A 464 27.31 5.37 -9.22
C GLY A 464 26.47 5.23 -7.97
N ILE A 465 27.07 4.76 -6.86
CA ILE A 465 26.33 4.48 -5.62
C ILE A 465 26.10 5.77 -4.84
N PRO A 466 24.83 6.07 -4.46
CA PRO A 466 24.49 7.24 -3.67
C PRO A 466 25.27 7.32 -2.35
N VAL A 467 25.66 8.54 -1.95
CA VAL A 467 26.48 8.75 -0.74
C VAL A 467 25.80 8.17 0.51
N TRP A 468 24.49 8.36 0.61
CA TRP A 468 23.67 7.91 1.74
C TRP A 468 23.47 6.38 1.81
N LEU A 469 23.78 5.64 0.72
CA LEU A 469 23.68 4.18 0.66
C LEU A 469 25.02 3.49 0.95
N ARG A 470 26.15 4.20 0.90
CA ARG A 470 27.50 3.61 0.92
C ARG A 470 27.84 2.83 2.18
N ASP A 471 27.35 3.28 3.33
CA ASP A 471 27.61 2.65 4.62
C ASP A 471 26.74 1.40 4.87
N SER A 472 25.73 1.15 4.03
CA SER A 472 24.83 -0.01 4.09
C SER A 472 25.09 -1.05 3.02
N LEU A 473 26.13 -0.89 2.21
CA LEU A 473 26.53 -1.88 1.22
C LEU A 473 27.16 -3.10 1.88
N VAL A 474 26.86 -4.26 1.32
CA VAL A 474 27.30 -5.55 1.84
C VAL A 474 28.20 -6.24 0.83
N VAL A 475 29.36 -6.71 1.28
CA VAL A 475 30.27 -7.57 0.52
C VAL A 475 30.02 -9.01 0.92
N VAL A 476 29.83 -9.86 -0.06
CA VAL A 476 29.84 -11.31 0.11
C VAL A 476 31.19 -11.83 -0.34
N SER A 477 31.96 -12.36 0.60
CA SER A 477 33.30 -12.93 0.37
C SER A 477 33.29 -14.43 0.61
N VAL A 478 34.13 -15.17 -0.12
CA VAL A 478 34.38 -16.59 0.16
C VAL A 478 35.53 -16.71 1.12
N ILE A 479 35.30 -17.47 2.18
CA ILE A 479 36.34 -17.89 3.13
C ILE A 479 36.61 -19.36 2.88
N ASN A 480 37.89 -19.70 2.65
CA ASN A 480 38.33 -21.09 2.67
C ASN A 480 39.49 -21.20 3.66
N SER A 481 39.41 -22.13 4.59
CA SER A 481 40.47 -22.40 5.59
C SER A 481 41.82 -22.80 4.99
N ASN A 482 41.88 -23.11 3.70
CA ASN A 482 43.07 -23.59 3.01
C ASN A 482 43.63 -22.59 1.96
N ILE A 483 43.12 -21.36 1.87
CA ILE A 483 43.65 -20.38 0.92
C ILE A 483 44.63 -19.46 1.64
N SER A 484 45.92 -19.68 1.45
CA SER A 484 46.97 -18.70 1.72
C SER A 484 47.01 -17.72 0.55
N ILE A 485 46.43 -16.54 0.70
CA ILE A 485 46.45 -15.50 -0.34
C ILE A 485 47.77 -14.73 -0.21
N ASN A 486 48.49 -14.55 -1.33
CA ASN A 486 49.72 -13.77 -1.41
C ASN A 486 49.56 -12.35 -0.82
N SER A 487 50.59 -11.92 -0.15
CA SER A 487 50.82 -10.89 0.85
C SER A 487 50.36 -9.44 0.61
N ASP A 488 49.61 -9.12 -0.43
CA ASP A 488 49.17 -7.74 -0.75
C ASP A 488 47.69 -7.45 -0.49
N ILE A 489 46.90 -8.43 -0.06
CA ILE A 489 45.49 -8.29 0.35
C ILE A 489 45.41 -8.74 1.80
N ASP A 490 44.83 -7.96 2.67
CA ASP A 490 44.57 -8.29 4.07
C ASP A 490 43.88 -9.67 4.14
N THR A 491 44.59 -10.69 4.58
CA THR A 491 44.26 -12.12 4.38
C THR A 491 43.09 -12.60 5.23
N ASP A 492 42.58 -11.73 6.12
CA ASP A 492 41.48 -12.07 7.05
C ASP A 492 40.07 -11.90 6.42
N ASP A 493 39.95 -11.16 5.31
CA ASP A 493 38.62 -10.76 4.76
C ASP A 493 38.04 -11.73 3.71
N GLY A 494 38.77 -12.75 3.25
CA GLY A 494 38.32 -13.67 2.21
C GLY A 494 38.33 -13.05 0.79
N LEU A 495 37.92 -13.85 -0.22
CA LEU A 495 37.82 -13.40 -1.62
C LEU A 495 36.44 -12.76 -1.88
N PRO A 496 36.35 -11.45 -2.15
CA PRO A 496 35.05 -10.80 -2.39
C PRO A 496 34.47 -11.24 -3.73
N LEU A 497 33.21 -11.71 -3.71
CA LEU A 497 32.46 -12.18 -4.89
C LEU A 497 31.39 -11.23 -5.37
N LEU A 498 30.63 -10.67 -4.44
CA LEU A 498 29.46 -9.85 -4.72
C LEU A 498 29.46 -8.61 -3.84
N LEU A 499 29.05 -7.51 -4.43
CA LEU A 499 28.65 -6.31 -3.71
C LEU A 499 27.13 -6.19 -3.82
N LEU A 500 26.46 -6.11 -2.71
CA LEU A 500 25.00 -6.09 -2.64
C LEU A 500 24.50 -4.78 -2.06
N SER A 501 23.48 -4.21 -2.69
CA SER A 501 22.62 -3.20 -2.12
C SER A 501 21.16 -3.65 -2.26
N PRO A 502 20.22 -3.06 -1.51
CA PRO A 502 18.82 -3.36 -1.70
C PRO A 502 18.27 -2.94 -3.07
N PHE A 503 18.98 -2.11 -3.81
CA PHE A 503 18.55 -1.59 -5.11
C PHE A 503 19.27 -2.26 -6.28
N GLU A 504 20.51 -2.72 -6.08
CA GLU A 504 21.33 -3.26 -7.16
C GLU A 504 22.41 -4.18 -6.59
N SER A 505 22.92 -5.10 -7.39
CA SER A 505 24.02 -5.99 -7.06
C SER A 505 25.10 -5.99 -8.15
N TRP A 506 26.36 -6.13 -7.72
CA TRP A 506 27.52 -6.13 -8.63
C TRP A 506 28.37 -7.36 -8.39
N ALA A 507 28.72 -8.06 -9.48
CA ALA A 507 29.69 -9.14 -9.43
C ALA A 507 31.10 -8.54 -9.26
N LEU A 508 31.84 -9.03 -8.27
CA LEU A 508 33.21 -8.68 -8.01
C LEU A 508 34.06 -9.86 -8.51
N GLY A 509 34.76 -9.72 -9.62
CA GLY A 509 35.53 -10.81 -10.23
C GLY A 509 37.02 -10.54 -10.27
N VAL A 510 37.85 -11.61 -10.23
CA VAL A 510 39.26 -11.55 -10.63
C VAL A 510 39.35 -11.54 -12.15
N LYS A 511 40.13 -10.65 -12.71
CA LYS A 511 40.33 -10.56 -14.17
C LYS A 511 40.91 -11.87 -14.69
N LYS A 512 40.22 -12.50 -15.67
CA LYS A 512 40.83 -13.59 -16.46
C LYS A 512 41.88 -13.03 -17.42
N PRO A 513 42.99 -13.74 -17.64
CA PRO A 513 44.00 -13.37 -18.62
C PRO A 513 43.54 -13.45 -20.07
N ASP A 514 42.48 -14.21 -20.39
CA ASP A 514 41.95 -14.39 -21.76
C ASP A 514 40.46 -14.06 -21.82
N ALA A 515 40.16 -12.81 -22.18
CA ALA A 515 38.80 -12.23 -22.19
C ALA A 515 37.92 -12.68 -23.37
N ASP A 516 38.42 -13.50 -24.33
CA ASP A 516 37.69 -13.71 -25.58
C ASP A 516 36.66 -14.87 -25.57
N LYS A 517 36.46 -15.59 -24.49
CA LYS A 517 35.55 -16.76 -24.48
C LYS A 517 34.46 -16.80 -23.44
N VAL A 518 34.32 -15.87 -22.52
CA VAL A 518 33.22 -15.88 -21.55
C VAL A 518 32.67 -14.47 -21.31
N GLY A 519 31.93 -13.98 -22.27
CA GLY A 519 31.12 -12.75 -22.16
C GLY A 519 29.75 -12.96 -21.49
N GLN A 520 29.62 -13.88 -20.55
CA GLN A 520 28.38 -14.00 -19.78
C GLN A 520 28.53 -13.24 -18.45
N GLN A 521 27.83 -12.11 -18.36
CA GLN A 521 27.53 -11.47 -17.08
C GLN A 521 26.79 -12.48 -16.21
N LEU A 522 27.39 -12.87 -15.09
CA LEU A 522 26.74 -13.68 -14.09
C LEU A 522 25.68 -12.82 -13.39
N ALA A 523 24.41 -12.99 -13.77
CA ALA A 523 23.28 -12.43 -13.03
C ALA A 523 23.00 -13.32 -11.80
N PHE A 524 23.60 -13.00 -10.65
CA PHE A 524 23.52 -13.86 -9.45
C PHE A 524 22.27 -13.62 -8.61
N VAL A 525 21.65 -12.45 -8.69
CA VAL A 525 20.57 -12.08 -7.78
C VAL A 525 19.31 -11.87 -8.56
N ILE A 526 18.25 -12.58 -8.18
CA ILE A 526 16.94 -12.48 -8.83
C ILE A 526 15.98 -11.60 -8.03
N LYS A 527 16.06 -11.64 -6.70
CA LYS A 527 15.09 -10.95 -5.85
C LYS A 527 15.68 -10.49 -4.54
N ASN A 528 15.43 -9.22 -4.21
CA ASN A 528 15.74 -8.66 -2.91
C ASN A 528 14.46 -8.24 -2.22
N THR A 529 14.23 -8.71 -1.02
CA THR A 529 13.07 -8.33 -0.21
C THR A 529 13.53 -7.94 1.18
N LEU A 530 13.19 -6.73 1.62
CA LEU A 530 13.45 -6.27 2.97
C LEU A 530 12.24 -6.55 3.85
N HIS A 531 12.44 -7.32 4.90
CA HIS A 531 11.42 -7.64 5.90
C HIS A 531 11.72 -6.92 7.21
N ILE A 532 10.68 -6.36 7.84
CA ILE A 532 10.73 -5.91 9.23
C ILE A 532 10.12 -7.02 10.08
N TYR A 533 10.80 -7.35 11.17
CA TYR A 533 10.25 -8.21 12.21
C TYR A 533 9.99 -7.35 13.45
N ASP A 534 8.75 -7.37 13.93
CA ASP A 534 8.32 -6.71 15.18
C ASP A 534 8.98 -7.30 16.42
#